data_3ecd250c51f9eae31a3ee370ea34bf23
#
_entry.id   3ecd250c51f9eae31a3ee370ea34bf23
#
_cell.length_a   1.000
_cell.length_b   1.000
_cell.length_c   1.000
_cell.angle_alpha   90.00
_cell.angle_beta   90.00
_cell.angle_gamma   90.00
#
_symmetry.space_group_name_H-M   'P 1'
#
loop_
_entity.id
_entity.type
_entity.pdbx_description
1 polymer ?
#
loop_
_entity_poly.entity_id
_entity_poly.type
_entity_poly.pdbx_seq_one_letter_code
_entity_poly.pdbx_strand_id
1 'polypeptide(L)'
;MATGHPSQETEADHAIGSALEIWEGYASDPEIRFQGSSGGVLSALALYCLERENMEFVLHTGADEAKPWANKTVQSRNRSELLARTGSRYAPASPCDGLGLIEKSSQPCVFIGKPCDTAAVTMLRQQRPELDHRLGLVLTFFCAGTPSTQGTLDLVKELDVPLQKVASVRYRGEGWPGRFKVRSRNGTKEKSFSYRESWGRLTGYRPWRCHLCPDGLGRVADISCGDAWERLDNGQAVGRSIVIVRTRRGQEILHKAMAAKYVELEPVGACAVLAAQPNQVERNREIWGRLLGMRLLLVPTPRFVGFSLFRAWRSLPVGRKARTVLGTVRRVVFRGLWRRRPII
;
A
#
# COMPACT_ATOMS: atom_id res chain seq x y z
N MET A 1 -10.81 -0.34 -28.60
CA MET A 1 -11.58 -1.50 -28.09
C MET A 1 -10.61 -2.66 -27.92
N ALA A 2 -10.22 -2.98 -26.69
CA ALA A 2 -9.31 -4.10 -26.43
C ALA A 2 -10.16 -5.36 -26.23
N THR A 3 -10.16 -6.24 -27.21
CA THR A 3 -10.84 -7.55 -27.19
C THR A 3 -10.03 -8.50 -26.30
N GLY A 4 -10.24 -8.48 -24.98
CA GLY A 4 -9.74 -9.49 -24.07
C GLY A 4 -10.50 -10.80 -24.26
N HIS A 5 -9.77 -11.94 -24.35
CA HIS A 5 -10.41 -13.25 -24.37
C HIS A 5 -11.17 -13.48 -23.05
N PRO A 6 -12.42 -14.02 -23.07
CA PRO A 6 -13.25 -14.22 -21.86
C PRO A 6 -12.56 -15.06 -20.76
N SER A 7 -11.59 -15.90 -21.11
CA SER A 7 -10.79 -16.69 -20.15
C SER A 7 -9.75 -15.87 -19.39
N GLN A 8 -9.26 -14.75 -19.94
CA GLN A 8 -8.30 -13.85 -19.29
C GLN A 8 -8.97 -12.92 -18.30
N GLU A 9 -10.18 -12.43 -18.59
CA GLU A 9 -10.94 -11.58 -17.67
C GLU A 9 -11.31 -12.35 -16.39
N THR A 10 -11.79 -13.59 -16.49
CA THR A 10 -12.08 -14.41 -15.30
C THR A 10 -10.86 -14.73 -14.44
N GLU A 11 -9.69 -14.90 -15.03
CA GLU A 11 -8.44 -15.09 -14.26
C GLU A 11 -7.99 -13.78 -13.59
N ALA A 12 -8.17 -12.66 -14.27
CA ALA A 12 -7.89 -11.33 -13.75
C ALA A 12 -8.78 -11.02 -12.53
N ASP A 13 -10.09 -11.24 -12.62
CA ASP A 13 -11.03 -11.02 -11.53
C ASP A 13 -10.68 -11.86 -10.30
N HIS A 14 -10.28 -13.11 -10.49
CA HIS A 14 -9.79 -13.95 -9.39
C HIS A 14 -8.52 -13.41 -8.74
N ALA A 15 -7.61 -12.84 -9.53
CA ALA A 15 -6.34 -12.32 -9.02
C ALA A 15 -6.53 -11.03 -8.23
N ILE A 16 -7.41 -10.12 -8.68
CA ILE A 16 -7.66 -8.84 -8.01
C ILE A 16 -8.67 -8.93 -6.87
N GLY A 17 -9.50 -9.97 -6.85
CA GLY A 17 -10.63 -10.12 -5.93
C GLY A 17 -11.85 -9.30 -6.35
N SER A 18 -12.91 -9.34 -5.53
CA SER A 18 -14.16 -8.63 -5.82
C SER A 18 -13.93 -7.13 -6.04
N ALA A 19 -14.40 -6.61 -7.16
CA ALA A 19 -14.41 -5.20 -7.50
C ALA A 19 -15.76 -4.83 -8.11
N LEU A 20 -16.31 -3.68 -7.74
CA LEU A 20 -17.50 -3.11 -8.36
C LEU A 20 -17.12 -2.35 -9.62
N GLU A 21 -16.01 -1.59 -9.55
CA GLU A 21 -15.51 -0.75 -10.64
C GLU A 21 -13.98 -0.66 -10.55
N ILE A 22 -13.36 -0.44 -11.70
CA ILE A 22 -11.93 -0.20 -11.80
C ILE A 22 -11.72 1.03 -12.68
N TRP A 23 -10.91 1.95 -12.19
CA TRP A 23 -10.62 3.23 -12.84
C TRP A 23 -9.12 3.48 -12.93
N GLU A 24 -8.72 4.33 -13.85
CA GLU A 24 -7.37 4.86 -13.95
C GLU A 24 -7.40 6.37 -14.10
N GLY A 25 -6.52 7.09 -13.43
CA GLY A 25 -6.42 8.53 -13.57
C GLY A 25 -5.58 9.21 -12.48
N TYR A 26 -5.95 10.42 -12.13
CA TYR A 26 -5.14 11.26 -11.26
C TYR A 26 -5.99 12.27 -10.47
N ALA A 27 -5.37 12.90 -9.47
CA ALA A 27 -5.96 14.04 -8.76
C ALA A 27 -6.01 15.26 -9.68
N SER A 28 -7.15 15.92 -9.78
CA SER A 28 -7.33 17.13 -10.61
C SER A 28 -6.46 18.29 -10.11
N ASP A 29 -6.20 18.33 -8.81
CA ASP A 29 -5.28 19.28 -8.21
C ASP A 29 -3.82 18.93 -8.55
N PRO A 30 -3.08 19.82 -9.27
CA PRO A 30 -1.72 19.52 -9.70
C PRO A 30 -0.72 19.41 -8.53
N GLU A 31 -0.94 20.10 -7.42
CA GLU A 31 -0.08 20.00 -6.25
C GLU A 31 -0.24 18.63 -5.58
N ILE A 32 -1.48 18.14 -5.39
CA ILE A 32 -1.74 16.81 -4.85
C ILE A 32 -1.14 15.73 -5.75
N ARG A 33 -1.28 15.88 -7.07
CA ARG A 33 -0.70 14.97 -8.05
C ARG A 33 0.83 14.96 -7.99
N PHE A 34 1.45 16.13 -7.94
CA PHE A 34 2.92 16.27 -7.87
C PHE A 34 3.50 15.75 -6.56
N GLN A 35 2.86 16.07 -5.42
CA GLN A 35 3.30 15.60 -4.10
C GLN A 35 3.05 14.10 -3.90
N GLY A 36 2.08 13.52 -4.60
CA GLY A 36 1.73 12.11 -4.52
C GLY A 36 2.82 11.18 -5.03
N SER A 37 2.74 9.91 -4.64
CA SER A 37 3.66 8.86 -5.12
C SER A 37 3.18 8.16 -6.39
N SER A 38 1.95 8.42 -6.79
CA SER A 38 1.25 7.92 -7.96
C SER A 38 0.49 9.09 -8.58
N GLY A 39 -0.73 8.90 -9.08
CA GLY A 39 -1.59 9.99 -9.56
C GLY A 39 -2.20 10.89 -8.49
N GLY A 40 -1.91 10.67 -7.19
CA GLY A 40 -2.45 11.49 -6.08
C GLY A 40 -3.89 11.17 -5.67
N VAL A 41 -4.58 10.22 -6.33
CA VAL A 41 -6.00 9.92 -6.13
C VAL A 41 -6.34 9.60 -4.68
N LEU A 42 -5.51 8.81 -3.98
CA LEU A 42 -5.75 8.48 -2.57
C LEU A 42 -5.85 9.73 -1.68
N SER A 43 -4.92 10.68 -1.87
CA SER A 43 -4.90 11.93 -1.12
C SER A 43 -6.06 12.85 -1.51
N ALA A 44 -6.42 12.89 -2.79
CA ALA A 44 -7.56 13.68 -3.27
C ALA A 44 -8.90 13.17 -2.71
N LEU A 45 -9.09 11.83 -2.65
CA LEU A 45 -10.28 11.23 -2.03
C LEU A 45 -10.36 11.52 -0.52
N ALA A 46 -9.22 11.42 0.18
CA ALA A 46 -9.16 11.75 1.59
C ALA A 46 -9.50 13.23 1.84
N LEU A 47 -8.98 14.14 1.01
CA LEU A 47 -9.28 15.56 1.08
C LEU A 47 -10.76 15.84 0.77
N TYR A 48 -11.33 15.20 -0.26
CA TYR A 48 -12.75 15.27 -0.57
C TYR A 48 -13.62 14.93 0.65
N CYS A 49 -13.27 13.84 1.35
CA CYS A 49 -14.00 13.43 2.55
C CYS A 49 -13.95 14.47 3.67
N LEU A 50 -12.80 15.14 3.87
CA LEU A 50 -12.67 16.22 4.86
C LEU A 50 -13.48 17.46 4.46
N GLU A 51 -13.44 17.85 3.20
CA GLU A 51 -13.99 19.15 2.74
C GLU A 51 -15.46 19.08 2.34
N ARG A 52 -15.98 17.90 1.94
CA ARG A 52 -17.32 17.74 1.35
C ARG A 52 -18.23 16.73 2.04
N GLU A 53 -17.66 15.72 2.71
CA GLU A 53 -18.43 14.68 3.39
C GLU A 53 -18.46 14.89 4.92
N ASN A 54 -17.94 16.03 5.39
CA ASN A 54 -17.91 16.40 6.80
C ASN A 54 -17.24 15.36 7.71
N MET A 55 -16.24 14.63 7.18
CA MET A 55 -15.47 13.69 7.99
C MET A 55 -14.45 14.43 8.85
N GLU A 56 -14.31 14.02 10.12
CA GLU A 56 -13.59 14.82 11.13
C GLU A 56 -12.09 14.86 10.89
N PHE A 57 -11.49 13.72 10.53
CA PHE A 57 -10.07 13.59 10.22
C PHE A 57 -9.76 12.35 9.39
N VAL A 58 -8.56 12.34 8.84
CA VAL A 58 -7.93 11.16 8.23
C VAL A 58 -6.94 10.56 9.22
N LEU A 59 -7.16 9.32 9.65
CA LEU A 59 -6.21 8.55 10.44
C LEU A 59 -5.28 7.78 9.49
N HIS A 60 -3.99 8.10 9.51
CA HIS A 60 -3.02 7.51 8.60
C HIS A 60 -1.59 7.50 9.16
N THR A 61 -0.61 7.25 8.30
CA THR A 61 0.81 7.21 8.65
C THR A 61 1.50 8.49 8.20
N GLY A 62 2.27 9.12 9.09
CA GLY A 62 3.17 10.22 8.79
C GLY A 62 4.61 9.94 9.23
N ALA A 63 5.52 10.86 8.92
CA ALA A 63 6.85 10.85 9.51
C ALA A 63 6.79 11.17 11.01
N ASP A 64 7.69 10.56 11.78
CA ASP A 64 7.96 11.02 13.13
C ASP A 64 8.82 12.29 13.06
N GLU A 65 8.40 13.35 13.76
CA GLU A 65 9.09 14.65 13.72
C GLU A 65 10.46 14.61 14.39
N ALA A 66 10.59 13.80 15.46
CA ALA A 66 11.86 13.63 16.16
C ALA A 66 12.81 12.68 15.41
N LYS A 67 12.24 11.69 14.70
CA LYS A 67 12.98 10.66 13.95
C LYS A 67 12.43 10.57 12.52
N PRO A 68 12.80 11.49 11.60
CA PRO A 68 12.19 11.60 10.26
C PRO A 68 12.29 10.33 9.40
N TRP A 69 13.18 9.40 9.74
CA TRP A 69 13.31 8.07 9.12
C TRP A 69 12.33 7.04 9.67
N ALA A 70 11.64 7.33 10.78
CA ALA A 70 10.61 6.50 11.37
C ALA A 70 9.20 7.00 11.00
N ASN A 71 8.21 6.16 11.25
CA ASN A 71 6.81 6.48 11.04
C ASN A 71 6.05 6.52 12.35
N LYS A 72 5.01 7.34 12.40
CA LYS A 72 4.01 7.34 13.47
C LYS A 72 2.60 7.41 12.89
N THR A 73 1.62 7.02 13.69
CA THR A 73 0.20 7.23 13.42
C THR A 73 -0.13 8.70 13.63
N VAL A 74 -0.83 9.29 12.66
CA VAL A 74 -1.17 10.71 12.65
C VAL A 74 -2.62 10.92 12.24
N GLN A 75 -3.19 12.06 12.66
CA GLN A 75 -4.44 12.60 12.16
C GLN A 75 -4.13 13.77 11.24
N SER A 76 -4.91 13.91 10.16
CA SER A 76 -4.94 15.11 9.33
C SER A 76 -6.39 15.61 9.24
N ARG A 77 -6.61 16.87 9.58
CA ARG A 77 -7.94 17.50 9.68
C ARG A 77 -8.21 18.49 8.56
N ASN A 78 -7.21 18.82 7.79
CA ASN A 78 -7.29 19.82 6.73
C ASN A 78 -6.29 19.53 5.62
N ARG A 79 -6.41 20.28 4.52
CA ARG A 79 -5.53 20.18 3.34
C ARG A 79 -4.04 20.30 3.69
N SER A 80 -3.66 21.29 4.46
CA SER A 80 -2.25 21.55 4.78
C SER A 80 -1.62 20.38 5.52
N GLU A 81 -2.31 19.85 6.53
CA GLU A 81 -1.83 18.70 7.29
C GLU A 81 -1.75 17.43 6.45
N LEU A 82 -2.71 17.21 5.54
CA LEU A 82 -2.73 16.06 4.66
C LEU A 82 -1.59 16.11 3.65
N LEU A 83 -1.39 17.27 3.01
CA LEU A 83 -0.33 17.46 2.02
C LEU A 83 1.08 17.35 2.63
N ALA A 84 1.29 17.86 3.82
CA ALA A 84 2.57 17.73 4.54
C ALA A 84 2.96 16.25 4.78
N ARG A 85 2.00 15.32 4.73
CA ARG A 85 2.18 13.88 4.98
C ARG A 85 1.99 13.01 3.73
N THR A 86 1.75 13.63 2.57
CA THR A 86 1.58 12.95 1.28
C THR A 86 2.88 12.31 0.82
N GLY A 87 2.76 11.18 0.14
CA GLY A 87 3.87 10.39 -0.36
C GLY A 87 4.05 9.07 0.38
N SER A 88 4.54 8.05 -0.35
CA SER A 88 4.79 6.71 0.23
C SER A 88 5.87 6.76 1.27
N ARG A 89 5.71 5.94 2.31
CA ARG A 89 6.71 5.73 3.36
C ARG A 89 7.00 4.25 3.53
N TYR A 90 8.22 3.84 3.21
CA TYR A 90 8.64 2.44 3.20
C TYR A 90 9.36 2.05 4.50
N ALA A 91 8.68 2.25 5.63
CA ALA A 91 9.12 1.85 6.96
C ALA A 91 7.92 1.34 7.77
N PRO A 92 8.11 0.60 8.87
CA PRO A 92 7.03 0.10 9.69
C PRO A 92 6.13 1.23 10.20
N ALA A 93 4.82 0.94 10.25
CA ALA A 93 3.79 1.81 10.78
C ALA A 93 2.63 0.95 11.30
N SER A 94 1.91 1.45 12.29
CA SER A 94 0.74 0.81 12.89
C SER A 94 -0.42 1.81 13.02
N PRO A 95 -1.07 2.24 11.93
CA PRO A 95 -2.18 3.18 12.02
C PRO A 95 -3.35 2.61 12.84
N CYS A 96 -3.44 1.30 13.02
CA CYS A 96 -4.42 0.67 13.90
C CYS A 96 -4.28 1.06 15.39
N ASP A 97 -3.11 1.53 15.82
CA ASP A 97 -2.91 2.02 17.20
C ASP A 97 -3.77 3.27 17.49
N GLY A 98 -4.17 4.00 16.45
CA GLY A 98 -5.01 5.19 16.56
C GLY A 98 -6.53 4.93 16.47
N LEU A 99 -7.01 3.69 16.35
CA LEU A 99 -8.44 3.40 16.17
C LEU A 99 -9.32 3.94 17.30
N GLY A 100 -8.80 3.99 18.54
CA GLY A 100 -9.49 4.61 19.65
C GLY A 100 -9.77 6.11 19.47
N LEU A 101 -9.06 6.79 18.56
CA LEU A 101 -9.35 8.19 18.20
C LEU A 101 -10.58 8.27 17.30
N ILE A 102 -10.75 7.32 16.37
CA ILE A 102 -11.96 7.20 15.53
C ILE A 102 -13.17 6.92 16.39
N GLU A 103 -13.09 6.00 17.36
CA GLU A 103 -14.21 5.68 18.25
C GLU A 103 -14.69 6.87 19.10
N LYS A 104 -13.75 7.75 19.45
CA LYS A 104 -14.04 8.95 20.25
C LYS A 104 -14.41 10.18 19.43
N SER A 105 -14.39 10.07 18.10
CA SER A 105 -14.70 11.21 17.22
C SER A 105 -16.18 11.58 17.26
N SER A 106 -16.48 12.83 16.99
CA SER A 106 -17.85 13.33 16.92
C SER A 106 -18.51 13.06 15.56
N GLN A 107 -17.70 12.96 14.51
CA GLN A 107 -18.12 12.72 13.14
C GLN A 107 -17.40 11.49 12.55
N PRO A 108 -17.90 10.91 11.45
CA PRO A 108 -17.19 9.85 10.75
C PRO A 108 -15.76 10.25 10.34
N CYS A 109 -14.86 9.29 10.27
CA CYS A 109 -13.45 9.51 9.93
C CYS A 109 -13.01 8.66 8.74
N VAL A 110 -11.95 9.09 8.07
CA VAL A 110 -11.26 8.29 7.05
C VAL A 110 -10.13 7.50 7.70
N PHE A 111 -10.01 6.21 7.38
CA PHE A 111 -8.85 5.39 7.71
C PHE A 111 -8.04 5.10 6.46
N ILE A 112 -6.72 5.34 6.50
CA ILE A 112 -5.79 4.95 5.43
C ILE A 112 -4.72 4.02 6.01
N GLY A 113 -4.64 2.79 5.49
CA GLY A 113 -3.65 1.80 5.92
C GLY A 113 -3.21 0.86 4.80
N LYS A 114 -2.20 0.04 5.10
CA LYS A 114 -1.81 -1.07 4.22
C LYS A 114 -2.94 -2.11 4.15
N PRO A 115 -2.97 -3.00 3.13
CA PRO A 115 -3.95 -4.09 3.07
C PRO A 115 -4.08 -4.90 4.36
N CYS A 116 -2.97 -5.16 5.05
CA CYS A 116 -3.02 -5.86 6.35
C CYS A 116 -3.60 -5.01 7.49
N ASP A 117 -3.45 -3.68 7.45
CA ASP A 117 -4.07 -2.78 8.41
C ASP A 117 -5.59 -2.70 8.16
N THR A 118 -6.01 -2.57 6.89
CA THR A 118 -7.44 -2.54 6.53
C THR A 118 -8.13 -3.87 6.85
N ALA A 119 -7.43 -5.00 6.67
CA ALA A 119 -7.94 -6.31 7.09
C ALA A 119 -8.14 -6.38 8.62
N ALA A 120 -7.21 -5.85 9.40
CA ALA A 120 -7.34 -5.78 10.85
C ALA A 120 -8.52 -4.87 11.27
N VAL A 121 -8.66 -3.70 10.65
CA VAL A 121 -9.77 -2.78 10.89
C VAL A 121 -11.11 -3.44 10.55
N THR A 122 -11.22 -4.12 9.42
CA THR A 122 -12.44 -4.83 9.01
C THR A 122 -12.84 -5.93 9.99
N MET A 123 -11.87 -6.61 10.60
CA MET A 123 -12.15 -7.60 11.65
C MET A 123 -12.57 -6.94 12.97
N LEU A 124 -11.92 -5.84 13.35
CA LEU A 124 -12.19 -5.14 14.60
C LEU A 124 -13.55 -4.45 14.60
N ARG A 125 -13.97 -3.84 13.48
CA ARG A 125 -15.27 -3.18 13.38
C ARG A 125 -16.45 -4.13 13.61
N GLN A 126 -16.30 -5.43 13.32
CA GLN A 126 -17.31 -6.44 13.62
C GLN A 126 -17.51 -6.69 15.13
N GLN A 127 -16.54 -6.33 15.96
CA GLN A 127 -16.51 -6.54 17.41
C GLN A 127 -16.62 -5.22 18.19
N ARG A 128 -16.49 -4.07 17.53
CA ARG A 128 -16.43 -2.74 18.12
C ARG A 128 -17.44 -1.83 17.43
N PRO A 129 -18.71 -1.77 17.91
CA PRO A 129 -19.79 -1.01 17.25
C PRO A 129 -19.48 0.47 17.06
N GLU A 130 -18.82 1.12 18.04
CA GLU A 130 -18.44 2.53 17.95
C GLU A 130 -17.45 2.77 16.81
N LEU A 131 -16.48 1.85 16.64
CA LEU A 131 -15.55 1.91 15.51
C LEU A 131 -16.30 1.78 14.18
N ASP A 132 -17.23 0.82 14.08
CA ASP A 132 -18.01 0.63 12.86
C ASP A 132 -18.87 1.85 12.51
N HIS A 133 -19.50 2.46 13.51
CA HIS A 133 -20.33 3.66 13.34
C HIS A 133 -19.52 4.87 12.91
N ARG A 134 -18.30 5.05 13.45
CA ARG A 134 -17.45 6.22 13.20
C ARG A 134 -16.50 6.05 12.02
N LEU A 135 -16.39 4.85 11.46
CA LEU A 135 -15.51 4.58 10.32
C LEU A 135 -16.20 4.99 9.01
N GLY A 136 -15.92 6.21 8.58
CA GLY A 136 -16.52 6.84 7.41
C GLY A 136 -16.11 6.25 6.08
N LEU A 137 -14.84 6.03 5.86
CA LEU A 137 -14.28 5.44 4.64
C LEU A 137 -12.97 4.73 4.95
N VAL A 138 -12.76 3.55 4.37
CA VAL A 138 -11.52 2.78 4.47
C VAL A 138 -10.80 2.82 3.13
N LEU A 139 -9.69 3.51 3.08
CA LEU A 139 -8.81 3.60 1.92
C LEU A 139 -7.56 2.75 2.12
N THR A 140 -7.06 2.17 1.05
CA THR A 140 -5.78 1.46 1.04
C THR A 140 -4.98 1.75 -0.22
N PHE A 141 -3.71 1.38 -0.19
CA PHE A 141 -2.82 1.47 -1.34
C PHE A 141 -2.22 0.09 -1.67
N PHE A 142 -1.81 -0.11 -2.92
CA PHE A 142 -1.16 -1.35 -3.32
C PHE A 142 0.17 -1.51 -2.58
N CYS A 143 0.39 -2.69 -2.01
CA CYS A 143 1.48 -2.94 -1.08
C CYS A 143 2.39 -4.09 -1.55
N ALA A 144 3.63 -3.77 -1.86
CA ALA A 144 4.66 -4.76 -2.20
C ALA A 144 5.44 -5.29 -0.96
N GLY A 145 5.08 -4.82 0.23
CA GLY A 145 5.69 -5.16 1.52
C GLY A 145 6.27 -3.94 2.22
N THR A 146 6.47 -4.07 3.53
CA THR A 146 6.98 -2.99 4.39
C THR A 146 8.41 -3.34 4.83
N PRO A 147 9.44 -2.66 4.31
CA PRO A 147 10.82 -2.81 4.80
C PRO A 147 10.96 -2.42 6.28
N SER A 148 11.95 -2.98 6.97
CA SER A 148 12.28 -2.54 8.33
C SER A 148 12.89 -1.14 8.34
N THR A 149 12.84 -0.45 9.48
CA THR A 149 13.48 0.85 9.69
C THR A 149 14.99 0.79 9.38
N GLN A 150 15.64 -0.35 9.62
CA GLN A 150 17.05 -0.54 9.31
C GLN A 150 17.36 -0.28 7.83
N GLY A 151 16.49 -0.70 6.91
CA GLY A 151 16.67 -0.40 5.48
C GLY A 151 16.72 1.09 5.19
N THR A 152 15.91 1.90 5.86
CA THR A 152 15.96 3.36 5.72
C THR A 152 17.25 3.93 6.31
N LEU A 153 17.66 3.45 7.48
CA LEU A 153 18.91 3.89 8.14
C LEU A 153 20.13 3.59 7.25
N ASP A 154 20.16 2.43 6.62
CA ASP A 154 21.26 2.05 5.73
C ASP A 154 21.28 2.91 4.46
N LEU A 155 20.11 3.25 3.89
CA LEU A 155 20.04 4.21 2.77
C LEU A 155 20.54 5.60 3.17
N VAL A 156 20.18 6.09 4.36
CA VAL A 156 20.65 7.38 4.88
C VAL A 156 22.18 7.36 5.07
N LYS A 157 22.71 6.24 5.60
CA LYS A 157 24.15 6.03 5.78
C LYS A 157 24.89 5.99 4.44
N GLU A 158 24.37 5.27 3.43
CA GLU A 158 24.96 5.23 2.07
C GLU A 158 25.00 6.61 1.40
N LEU A 159 24.04 7.49 1.73
CA LEU A 159 24.06 8.89 1.30
C LEU A 159 25.04 9.74 2.11
N ASP A 160 25.76 9.18 3.06
CA ASP A 160 26.70 9.89 3.92
C ASP A 160 26.06 11.13 4.56
N VAL A 161 24.89 10.93 5.21
CA VAL A 161 24.18 11.94 6.01
C VAL A 161 24.12 11.49 7.45
N PRO A 162 24.75 12.20 8.39
CA PRO A 162 24.66 11.89 9.81
C PRO A 162 23.19 11.97 10.28
N LEU A 163 22.72 10.97 11.02
CA LEU A 163 21.32 10.88 11.47
C LEU A 163 20.86 12.12 12.25
N GLN A 164 21.74 12.68 13.08
CA GLN A 164 21.47 13.89 13.87
C GLN A 164 21.21 15.14 13.01
N LYS A 165 21.71 15.13 11.77
CA LYS A 165 21.52 16.22 10.79
C LYS A 165 20.33 16.00 9.87
N VAL A 166 19.65 14.87 9.93
CA VAL A 166 18.49 14.60 9.08
C VAL A 166 17.31 15.47 9.51
N ALA A 167 16.80 16.28 8.60
CA ALA A 167 15.58 17.07 8.78
C ALA A 167 14.36 16.34 8.24
N SER A 168 14.47 15.71 7.08
CA SER A 168 13.37 14.94 6.48
C SER A 168 13.88 13.77 5.63
N VAL A 169 13.06 12.72 5.54
CA VAL A 169 13.23 11.59 4.64
C VAL A 169 11.96 11.45 3.81
N ARG A 170 12.11 11.52 2.49
CA ARG A 170 11.05 11.29 1.53
C ARG A 170 11.41 10.08 0.67
N TYR A 171 10.46 9.18 0.45
CA TYR A 171 10.72 7.96 -0.33
C TYR A 171 10.27 8.09 -1.79
N ARG A 172 9.18 8.86 -2.02
CA ARG A 172 8.57 9.10 -3.33
C ARG A 172 7.78 10.41 -3.30
N GLY A 173 7.26 10.80 -4.46
CA GLY A 173 6.57 12.07 -4.66
C GLY A 173 7.51 13.16 -5.14
N GLU A 174 7.01 14.35 -5.29
CA GLU A 174 7.69 15.47 -6.00
C GLU A 174 8.05 15.05 -7.43
N GLY A 175 7.00 14.64 -8.17
CA GLY A 175 7.07 14.00 -9.48
C GLY A 175 6.99 12.46 -9.40
N TRP A 176 6.82 11.81 -10.56
CA TRP A 176 6.68 10.36 -10.66
C TRP A 176 7.85 9.75 -11.45
N PRO A 177 8.43 8.61 -11.06
CA PRO A 177 8.10 7.79 -9.90
C PRO A 177 8.63 8.35 -8.57
N GLY A 178 9.26 9.52 -8.58
CA GLY A 178 9.87 10.18 -7.43
C GLY A 178 11.27 9.65 -7.11
N ARG A 179 11.84 10.16 -6.05
CA ARG A 179 13.20 9.83 -5.57
C ARG A 179 13.18 9.60 -4.05
N PHE A 180 14.06 8.73 -3.58
CA PHE A 180 14.41 8.72 -2.16
C PHE A 180 15.31 9.91 -1.87
N LYS A 181 14.86 10.82 -1.01
CA LYS A 181 15.53 12.06 -0.69
C LYS A 181 15.77 12.19 0.80
N VAL A 182 16.94 12.68 1.16
CA VAL A 182 17.30 13.04 2.53
C VAL A 182 17.71 14.51 2.54
N ARG A 183 16.98 15.33 3.30
CA ARG A 183 17.31 16.75 3.51
C ARG A 183 17.96 16.94 4.87
N SER A 184 19.05 17.71 4.91
CA SER A 184 19.75 18.06 6.14
C SER A 184 19.14 19.30 6.82
N ARG A 185 19.22 19.37 8.15
CA ARG A 185 18.70 20.50 8.96
C ARG A 185 19.31 21.85 8.58
N ASN A 186 20.54 21.85 8.08
CA ASN A 186 21.23 23.08 7.66
C ASN A 186 20.83 23.56 6.26
N GLY A 187 19.79 22.97 5.65
CA GLY A 187 19.19 23.43 4.38
C GLY A 187 20.04 23.32 3.11
N THR A 188 21.32 23.04 3.22
CA THR A 188 22.29 23.20 2.12
C THR A 188 22.49 21.97 1.23
N LYS A 189 22.06 20.78 1.64
CA LYS A 189 22.32 19.56 0.85
C LYS A 189 21.11 18.60 0.90
N GLU A 190 20.48 18.41 -0.26
CA GLU A 190 19.60 17.28 -0.52
C GLU A 190 20.43 16.19 -1.21
N LYS A 191 20.44 14.98 -0.64
CA LYS A 191 21.03 13.79 -1.25
C LYS A 191 19.95 12.81 -1.61
N SER A 192 20.10 12.07 -2.70
CA SER A 192 19.01 11.21 -3.18
C SER A 192 19.49 9.99 -3.94
N PHE A 193 18.63 8.94 -3.94
CA PHE A 193 18.66 7.83 -4.89
C PHE A 193 17.44 7.91 -5.82
N SER A 194 17.54 7.34 -7.00
CA SER A 194 16.35 7.07 -7.82
C SER A 194 15.39 6.11 -7.10
N TYR A 195 14.12 6.09 -7.51
CA TYR A 195 13.15 5.13 -6.99
C TYR A 195 13.65 3.68 -7.16
N ARG A 196 14.17 3.33 -8.35
CA ARG A 196 14.65 1.98 -8.66
C ARG A 196 15.80 1.54 -7.75
N GLU A 197 16.77 2.43 -7.51
CA GLU A 197 17.91 2.13 -6.64
C GLU A 197 17.48 1.94 -5.18
N SER A 198 16.69 2.87 -4.65
CA SER A 198 16.24 2.83 -3.26
C SER A 198 15.31 1.65 -2.99
N TRP A 199 14.32 1.41 -3.87
CA TRP A 199 13.39 0.29 -3.73
C TRP A 199 14.09 -1.06 -3.87
N GLY A 200 15.02 -1.18 -4.82
CA GLY A 200 15.84 -2.38 -5.00
C GLY A 200 16.54 -2.79 -3.70
N ARG A 201 17.18 -1.83 -3.01
CA ARG A 201 17.84 -2.06 -1.70
C ARG A 201 16.83 -2.40 -0.61
N LEU A 202 15.75 -1.63 -0.50
CA LEU A 202 14.73 -1.80 0.55
C LEU A 202 14.02 -3.15 0.48
N THR A 203 13.89 -3.78 -0.68
CA THR A 203 13.23 -5.09 -0.81
C THR A 203 13.88 -6.19 0.03
N GLY A 204 15.19 -6.11 0.26
CA GLY A 204 15.94 -7.04 1.11
C GLY A 204 15.57 -6.98 2.60
N TYR A 205 15.03 -5.86 3.05
CA TYR A 205 14.65 -5.61 4.44
C TYR A 205 13.19 -5.95 4.77
N ARG A 206 12.45 -6.56 3.82
CA ARG A 206 11.07 -6.97 4.06
C ARG A 206 11.00 -8.13 5.06
N PRO A 207 10.15 -8.06 6.10
CA PRO A 207 9.97 -9.12 7.05
C PRO A 207 9.31 -10.35 6.40
N TRP A 208 9.54 -11.53 7.01
CA TRP A 208 9.03 -12.78 6.47
C TRP A 208 7.51 -12.78 6.23
N ARG A 209 6.74 -12.14 7.12
CA ARG A 209 5.30 -11.99 6.97
C ARG A 209 4.88 -11.34 5.64
N CYS A 210 5.67 -10.38 5.11
CA CYS A 210 5.39 -9.75 3.82
C CYS A 210 5.63 -10.70 2.65
N HIS A 211 6.52 -11.67 2.79
CA HIS A 211 6.72 -12.73 1.79
C HIS A 211 5.60 -13.77 1.79
N LEU A 212 4.80 -13.87 2.86
CA LEU A 212 3.65 -14.75 2.99
C LEU A 212 2.32 -14.04 2.71
N CYS A 213 2.31 -12.72 2.56
CA CYS A 213 1.10 -11.94 2.40
C CYS A 213 0.46 -12.14 1.01
N PRO A 214 -0.79 -12.64 0.92
CA PRO A 214 -1.48 -12.82 -0.34
C PRO A 214 -2.16 -11.54 -0.84
N ASP A 215 -2.37 -10.55 0.04
CA ASP A 215 -3.09 -9.33 -0.28
C ASP A 215 -2.13 -8.16 -0.55
N GLY A 216 -1.85 -7.92 -1.81
CA GLY A 216 -1.12 -6.73 -2.24
C GLY A 216 -2.02 -5.63 -2.79
N LEU A 217 -3.30 -5.91 -2.99
CA LEU A 217 -4.26 -5.02 -3.66
C LEU A 217 -5.38 -4.50 -2.74
N GLY A 218 -5.39 -4.90 -1.45
CA GLY A 218 -6.33 -4.38 -0.45
C GLY A 218 -7.78 -4.81 -0.66
N ARG A 219 -8.04 -6.12 -0.59
CA ARG A 219 -9.33 -6.73 -0.95
C ARG A 219 -10.51 -6.34 -0.06
N VAL A 220 -10.27 -5.81 1.12
CA VAL A 220 -11.31 -5.51 2.13
C VAL A 220 -11.46 -4.01 2.45
N ALA A 221 -10.76 -3.14 1.72
CA ALA A 221 -10.97 -1.70 1.80
C ALA A 221 -12.20 -1.27 0.96
N ASP A 222 -12.70 -0.07 1.17
CA ASP A 222 -13.73 0.51 0.30
C ASP A 222 -13.15 0.87 -1.06
N ILE A 223 -11.97 1.50 -1.08
CA ILE A 223 -11.24 1.85 -2.29
C ILE A 223 -9.75 1.52 -2.11
N SER A 224 -9.15 0.93 -3.13
CA SER A 224 -7.72 0.63 -3.20
C SER A 224 -7.08 1.42 -4.35
N CYS A 225 -5.95 2.09 -4.09
CA CYS A 225 -5.22 2.85 -5.10
C CYS A 225 -3.78 2.34 -5.27
N GLY A 226 -3.25 2.42 -6.48
CA GLY A 226 -1.85 2.08 -6.73
C GLY A 226 -1.31 2.69 -8.02
N ASP A 227 -0.04 2.48 -8.31
CA ASP A 227 0.58 3.01 -9.52
C ASP A 227 0.07 2.30 -10.79
N ALA A 228 -0.18 3.06 -11.85
CA ALA A 228 -0.38 2.59 -13.21
C ALA A 228 0.98 2.53 -13.95
N TRP A 229 1.83 1.54 -13.63
CA TRP A 229 3.22 1.48 -14.09
C TRP A 229 3.41 1.37 -15.60
N GLU A 230 2.40 0.96 -16.36
CA GLU A 230 2.54 0.78 -17.82
C GLU A 230 2.44 2.06 -18.62
N ARG A 231 1.85 3.11 -18.06
CA ARG A 231 1.69 4.38 -18.78
C ARG A 231 2.77 5.38 -18.38
N LEU A 232 3.81 5.41 -19.19
CA LEU A 232 4.77 6.53 -19.24
C LEU A 232 4.20 7.56 -20.23
N ASP A 233 3.53 8.59 -19.73
CA ASP A 233 3.05 9.68 -20.56
C ASP A 233 4.23 10.47 -21.15
N ASN A 234 4.54 10.23 -22.44
CA ASN A 234 5.38 11.06 -23.33
C ASN A 234 6.57 11.82 -22.68
N GLY A 235 7.27 11.17 -21.72
CA GLY A 235 8.44 11.77 -21.05
C GLY A 235 8.10 12.78 -19.94
N GLN A 236 6.84 13.08 -19.68
CA GLN A 236 6.43 13.83 -18.50
C GLN A 236 6.32 12.90 -17.29
N ALA A 237 7.06 13.19 -16.24
CA ALA A 237 7.08 12.43 -15.00
C ALA A 237 5.81 12.69 -14.14
N VAL A 238 4.63 12.44 -14.71
CA VAL A 238 3.34 12.70 -14.06
C VAL A 238 2.64 11.36 -13.79
N GLY A 239 2.49 11.00 -12.52
CA GLY A 239 1.90 9.73 -12.12
C GLY A 239 0.42 9.60 -12.48
N ARG A 240 0.00 8.34 -12.70
CA ARG A 240 -1.41 7.91 -12.78
C ARG A 240 -1.65 6.81 -11.76
N SER A 241 -2.86 6.74 -11.25
CA SER A 241 -3.29 5.73 -10.28
C SER A 241 -4.28 4.77 -10.89
N ILE A 242 -4.11 3.46 -10.64
CA ILE A 242 -5.20 2.50 -10.72
C ILE A 242 -6.03 2.63 -9.44
N VAL A 243 -7.35 2.62 -9.58
CA VAL A 243 -8.33 2.72 -8.48
C VAL A 243 -9.28 1.54 -8.57
N ILE A 244 -9.36 0.72 -7.52
CA ILE A 244 -10.29 -0.40 -7.43
C ILE A 244 -11.34 -0.07 -6.38
N VAL A 245 -12.59 0.03 -6.80
CA VAL A 245 -13.76 0.26 -5.93
C VAL A 245 -14.33 -1.09 -5.52
N ARG A 246 -14.52 -1.32 -4.21
CA ARG A 246 -14.92 -2.63 -3.70
C ARG A 246 -16.25 -2.63 -2.97
N THR A 247 -16.70 -1.48 -2.46
CA THR A 247 -17.96 -1.36 -1.73
C THR A 247 -18.86 -0.29 -2.33
N ARG A 248 -20.16 -0.36 -2.06
CA ARG A 248 -21.13 0.66 -2.46
C ARG A 248 -20.77 2.04 -1.91
N ARG A 249 -20.31 2.09 -0.66
CA ARG A 249 -19.84 3.33 -0.04
C ARG A 249 -18.65 3.92 -0.79
N GLY A 250 -17.65 3.09 -1.11
CA GLY A 250 -16.51 3.53 -1.93
C GLY A 250 -16.95 4.06 -3.30
N GLN A 251 -17.93 3.41 -3.93
CA GLN A 251 -18.51 3.83 -5.22
C GLN A 251 -19.15 5.21 -5.12
N GLU A 252 -20.02 5.42 -4.14
CA GLU A 252 -20.68 6.70 -3.90
C GLU A 252 -19.69 7.85 -3.69
N ILE A 253 -18.70 7.64 -2.82
CA ILE A 253 -17.65 8.63 -2.54
C ILE A 253 -16.84 8.94 -3.79
N LEU A 254 -16.44 7.89 -4.55
CA LEU A 254 -15.66 8.10 -5.78
C LEU A 254 -16.43 8.92 -6.82
N HIS A 255 -17.69 8.56 -7.08
CA HIS A 255 -18.52 9.28 -8.06
C HIS A 255 -18.76 10.73 -7.66
N LYS A 256 -19.04 10.99 -6.38
CA LYS A 256 -19.16 12.35 -5.86
C LYS A 256 -17.86 13.15 -5.98
N ALA A 257 -16.71 12.52 -5.69
CA ALA A 257 -15.41 13.16 -5.82
C ALA A 257 -15.06 13.48 -7.30
N MET A 258 -15.46 12.62 -8.25
CA MET A 258 -15.36 12.89 -9.68
C MET A 258 -16.24 14.06 -10.09
N ALA A 259 -17.52 14.05 -9.68
CA ALA A 259 -18.46 15.13 -9.96
C ALA A 259 -17.98 16.47 -9.39
N ALA A 260 -17.36 16.48 -8.21
CA ALA A 260 -16.78 17.65 -7.56
C ALA A 260 -15.37 18.01 -8.09
N LYS A 261 -14.87 17.32 -9.11
CA LYS A 261 -13.57 17.55 -9.76
C LYS A 261 -12.36 17.46 -8.81
N TYR A 262 -12.41 16.54 -7.86
CA TYR A 262 -11.22 16.19 -7.05
C TYR A 262 -10.33 15.20 -7.76
N VAL A 263 -10.89 14.36 -8.62
CA VAL A 263 -10.18 13.35 -9.40
C VAL A 263 -10.71 13.30 -10.83
N GLU A 264 -9.80 13.02 -11.76
CA GLU A 264 -10.09 12.76 -13.18
C GLU A 264 -9.76 11.31 -13.47
N LEU A 265 -10.79 10.51 -13.75
CA LEU A 265 -10.68 9.06 -13.89
C LEU A 265 -11.39 8.59 -15.16
N GLU A 266 -10.80 7.58 -15.80
CA GLU A 266 -11.39 6.84 -16.92
C GLU A 266 -11.62 5.37 -16.52
N PRO A 267 -12.71 4.71 -16.92
CA PRO A 267 -12.96 3.32 -16.58
C PRO A 267 -11.97 2.41 -17.32
N VAL A 268 -11.47 1.39 -16.60
CA VAL A 268 -10.56 0.37 -17.15
C VAL A 268 -10.97 -1.03 -16.72
N GLY A 269 -10.50 -2.05 -17.43
CA GLY A 269 -10.76 -3.45 -17.07
C GLY A 269 -9.73 -4.03 -16.08
N ALA A 270 -10.04 -5.20 -15.54
CA ALA A 270 -9.17 -5.95 -14.63
C ALA A 270 -7.77 -6.22 -15.22
N CYS A 271 -7.67 -6.38 -16.54
CA CYS A 271 -6.39 -6.56 -17.24
C CYS A 271 -5.43 -5.39 -17.03
N ALA A 272 -5.93 -4.15 -16.90
CA ALA A 272 -5.08 -2.99 -16.61
C ALA A 272 -4.40 -3.09 -15.24
N VAL A 273 -5.10 -3.66 -14.24
CA VAL A 273 -4.50 -3.91 -12.91
C VAL A 273 -3.38 -4.94 -12.99
N LEU A 274 -3.60 -6.03 -13.75
CA LEU A 274 -2.61 -7.10 -13.91
C LEU A 274 -1.36 -6.58 -14.61
N ALA A 275 -1.56 -5.82 -15.66
CA ALA A 275 -0.52 -5.19 -16.43
C ALA A 275 0.30 -4.21 -15.57
N ALA A 276 -0.37 -3.33 -14.84
CA ALA A 276 0.28 -2.37 -13.94
C ALA A 276 0.97 -3.02 -12.71
N GLN A 277 0.50 -4.22 -12.27
CA GLN A 277 0.95 -4.84 -11.01
C GLN A 277 1.33 -6.33 -11.16
N PRO A 278 2.16 -6.74 -12.14
CA PRO A 278 2.45 -8.15 -12.42
C PRO A 278 3.08 -8.88 -11.20
N ASN A 279 3.93 -8.19 -10.46
CA ASN A 279 4.60 -8.74 -9.27
C ASN A 279 3.63 -9.12 -8.14
N GLN A 280 2.48 -8.44 -8.03
CA GLN A 280 1.47 -8.75 -7.00
C GLN A 280 0.76 -10.06 -7.32
N VAL A 281 0.40 -10.25 -8.58
CA VAL A 281 -0.24 -11.46 -9.09
C VAL A 281 0.68 -12.68 -8.95
N GLU A 282 1.92 -12.56 -9.42
CA GLU A 282 2.92 -13.62 -9.32
C GLU A 282 3.20 -14.01 -7.86
N ARG A 283 3.30 -13.04 -6.97
CA ARG A 283 3.47 -13.30 -5.54
C ARG A 283 2.31 -14.10 -4.96
N ASN A 284 1.08 -13.77 -5.31
CA ASN A 284 -0.12 -14.48 -4.84
C ASN A 284 -0.07 -15.96 -5.23
N ARG A 285 0.32 -16.27 -6.48
CA ARG A 285 0.44 -17.64 -6.98
C ARG A 285 1.45 -18.49 -6.19
N GLU A 286 2.45 -17.87 -5.56
CA GLU A 286 3.51 -18.59 -4.83
C GLU A 286 3.18 -18.89 -3.37
N ILE A 287 2.19 -18.21 -2.77
CA ILE A 287 1.95 -18.24 -1.32
C ILE A 287 1.63 -19.65 -0.82
N TRP A 288 0.78 -20.42 -1.50
CA TRP A 288 0.40 -21.76 -1.04
C TRP A 288 1.63 -22.69 -0.91
N GLY A 289 2.52 -22.67 -1.91
CA GLY A 289 3.77 -23.45 -1.85
C GLY A 289 4.70 -23.01 -0.71
N ARG A 290 4.72 -21.71 -0.39
CA ARG A 290 5.47 -21.20 0.76
C ARG A 290 4.88 -21.68 2.08
N LEU A 291 3.56 -21.67 2.22
CA LEU A 291 2.87 -22.20 3.39
C LEU A 291 3.08 -23.70 3.53
N LEU A 292 3.05 -24.47 2.41
CA LEU A 292 3.35 -25.89 2.42
C LEU A 292 4.78 -26.16 2.92
N GLY A 293 5.78 -25.43 2.40
CA GLY A 293 7.16 -25.56 2.84
C GLY A 293 7.37 -25.28 4.34
N MET A 294 6.61 -24.33 4.92
CA MET A 294 6.60 -24.08 6.36
C MET A 294 5.94 -25.23 7.14
N ARG A 295 4.80 -25.74 6.67
CA ARG A 295 4.08 -26.86 7.32
C ARG A 295 4.91 -28.13 7.36
N LEU A 296 5.65 -28.43 6.31
CA LEU A 296 6.58 -29.57 6.27
C LEU A 296 7.65 -29.50 7.37
N LEU A 297 7.97 -28.32 7.84
CA LEU A 297 8.91 -28.09 8.94
C LEU A 297 8.20 -27.82 10.29
N LEU A 298 6.91 -28.09 10.39
CA LEU A 298 6.08 -27.88 11.59
C LEU A 298 6.12 -26.41 12.10
N VAL A 299 6.40 -25.47 11.21
CA VAL A 299 6.38 -24.03 11.55
C VAL A 299 4.94 -23.53 11.44
N PRO A 300 4.44 -22.79 12.46
CA PRO A 300 3.10 -22.21 12.42
C PRO A 300 2.86 -21.36 11.17
N THR A 301 1.73 -21.57 10.50
CA THR A 301 1.38 -20.84 9.28
C THR A 301 0.11 -20.01 9.49
N PRO A 302 0.05 -18.79 8.93
CA PRO A 302 -1.17 -18.02 8.93
C PRO A 302 -2.25 -18.72 8.09
N ARG A 303 -3.51 -18.53 8.48
CA ARG A 303 -4.69 -18.93 7.71
C ARG A 303 -5.24 -17.71 6.98
N PHE A 304 -5.37 -17.81 5.66
CA PHE A 304 -5.95 -16.78 4.82
C PHE A 304 -7.32 -17.23 4.32
N VAL A 305 -8.33 -16.38 4.51
CA VAL A 305 -9.72 -16.61 4.08
C VAL A 305 -10.00 -15.72 2.87
N GLY A 306 -10.80 -16.20 1.91
CA GLY A 306 -11.15 -15.44 0.70
C GLY A 306 -10.09 -15.44 -0.40
N PHE A 307 -9.02 -16.24 -0.28
CA PHE A 307 -7.98 -16.37 -1.30
C PHE A 307 -7.93 -17.80 -1.84
N SER A 308 -8.04 -17.97 -3.14
CA SER A 308 -7.93 -19.27 -3.82
C SER A 308 -6.47 -19.71 -4.01
N LEU A 309 -5.67 -19.69 -2.93
CA LEU A 309 -4.21 -19.85 -2.97
C LEU A 309 -3.76 -21.18 -3.60
N PHE A 310 -4.45 -22.30 -3.30
CA PHE A 310 -4.12 -23.60 -3.89
C PHE A 310 -4.39 -23.61 -5.39
N ARG A 311 -5.54 -23.09 -5.84
CA ARG A 311 -5.88 -22.99 -7.26
C ARG A 311 -4.85 -22.17 -8.01
N ALA A 312 -4.47 -21.00 -7.46
CA ALA A 312 -3.45 -20.14 -8.03
C ALA A 312 -2.06 -20.81 -8.10
N TRP A 313 -1.66 -21.56 -7.06
CA TRP A 313 -0.40 -22.29 -7.06
C TRP A 313 -0.42 -23.48 -8.02
N ARG A 314 -1.56 -24.18 -8.14
CA ARG A 314 -1.70 -25.33 -9.05
C ARG A 314 -1.44 -24.95 -10.51
N SER A 315 -1.74 -23.73 -10.93
CA SER A 315 -1.48 -23.22 -12.29
C SER A 315 0.00 -22.97 -12.61
N LEU A 316 0.88 -22.96 -11.60
CA LEU A 316 2.32 -22.78 -11.83
C LEU A 316 2.96 -23.99 -12.50
N PRO A 317 4.01 -23.79 -13.32
CA PRO A 317 4.86 -24.87 -13.82
C PRO A 317 5.51 -25.68 -12.69
N VAL A 318 5.75 -26.99 -12.91
CA VAL A 318 6.27 -27.91 -11.88
C VAL A 318 7.56 -27.39 -11.24
N GLY A 319 8.51 -26.89 -12.02
CA GLY A 319 9.77 -26.34 -11.50
C GLY A 319 9.55 -25.12 -10.59
N ARG A 320 8.55 -24.27 -10.88
CA ARG A 320 8.19 -23.15 -9.98
C ARG A 320 7.50 -23.64 -8.71
N LYS A 321 6.63 -24.65 -8.81
CA LYS A 321 6.00 -25.28 -7.63
C LYS A 321 7.07 -25.81 -6.67
N ALA A 322 8.02 -26.61 -7.18
CA ALA A 322 9.12 -27.14 -6.38
C ALA A 322 9.96 -26.00 -5.76
N ARG A 323 10.31 -24.99 -6.54
CA ARG A 323 11.09 -23.83 -6.07
C ARG A 323 10.40 -23.09 -4.94
N THR A 324 9.07 -22.91 -4.96
CA THR A 324 8.35 -22.22 -3.88
C THR A 324 8.39 -23.01 -2.58
N VAL A 325 8.29 -24.34 -2.63
CA VAL A 325 8.36 -25.22 -1.45
C VAL A 325 9.80 -25.33 -0.94
N LEU A 326 10.72 -25.82 -1.77
CA LEU A 326 12.11 -26.07 -1.37
C LEU A 326 12.84 -24.77 -1.00
N GLY A 327 12.62 -23.69 -1.75
CA GLY A 327 13.18 -22.38 -1.43
C GLY A 327 12.67 -21.84 -0.10
N THR A 328 11.46 -22.19 0.30
CA THR A 328 10.92 -21.82 1.64
C THR A 328 11.52 -22.69 2.72
N VAL A 329 11.58 -24.01 2.53
CA VAL A 329 12.26 -24.93 3.46
C VAL A 329 13.67 -24.44 3.73
N ARG A 330 14.46 -24.21 2.69
CA ARG A 330 15.82 -23.66 2.81
C ARG A 330 15.84 -22.36 3.62
N ARG A 331 14.96 -21.42 3.31
CA ARG A 331 14.92 -20.10 3.98
C ARG A 331 14.52 -20.20 5.43
N VAL A 332 13.57 -21.06 5.78
CA VAL A 332 13.16 -21.31 7.17
C VAL A 332 14.32 -21.86 7.98
N VAL A 333 15.05 -22.84 7.43
CA VAL A 333 16.21 -23.45 8.11
C VAL A 333 17.34 -22.42 8.27
N PHE A 334 17.81 -21.79 7.19
CA PHE A 334 18.96 -20.88 7.24
C PHE A 334 18.68 -19.60 8.05
N ARG A 335 17.45 -19.10 8.09
CA ARG A 335 17.09 -17.92 8.90
C ARG A 335 16.63 -18.27 10.31
N GLY A 336 16.58 -19.53 10.68
CA GLY A 336 16.11 -19.99 11.98
C GLY A 336 14.67 -19.57 12.29
N LEU A 337 13.79 -19.50 11.27
CA LEU A 337 12.40 -19.03 11.44
C LEU A 337 11.53 -20.01 12.25
N TRP A 338 12.00 -21.19 12.55
CA TRP A 338 11.40 -22.18 13.45
C TRP A 338 11.68 -21.89 14.93
N ARG A 339 12.70 -21.05 15.24
CA ARG A 339 13.00 -20.63 16.61
C ARG A 339 12.01 -19.54 17.03
N ARG A 340 11.33 -19.73 18.17
CA ARG A 340 10.56 -18.66 18.80
C ARG A 340 11.56 -17.55 19.20
N ARG A 341 11.47 -16.39 18.56
CA ARG A 341 12.15 -15.19 19.06
C ARG A 341 11.23 -14.55 20.08
N PRO A 342 11.74 -14.12 21.26
CA PRO A 342 10.94 -13.30 22.16
C PRO A 342 10.44 -12.06 21.38
N ILE A 343 9.19 -11.71 21.58
CA ILE A 343 8.64 -10.44 21.10
C ILE A 343 9.27 -9.38 22.00
N ILE A 344 10.24 -8.63 21.46
CA ILE A 344 10.84 -7.47 22.12
C ILE A 344 9.98 -6.25 21.81
#